data_97630520f0fb3ac8c91d989f9d25b27d
#
_entry.id   97630520f0fb3ac8c91d989f9d25b27d
#
_cell.length_a   1.000
_cell.length_b   1.000
_cell.length_c   1.000
_cell.angle_alpha   90.00
_cell.angle_beta   90.00
_cell.angle_gamma   90.00
#
_symmetry.space_group_name_H-M   'P 1'
#
loop_
_entity.id
_entity.type
_entity.pdbx_description
1 polymer ?
#
loop_
_entity_poly.entity_id
_entity_poly.type
_entity_poly.pdbx_seq_one_letter_code
_entity_poly.pdbx_strand_id
1 'polypeptide(L)'
;MVEDSISTTRAELTETDVPPFRERIAENPEPAMRWGAVMAFLLLIEIFTFAELAVTMLDATVVALTGLLDVIVGLVSPGAAAAVVDVQTAITGFLDGIRTFLESLPTLLGREVIPNQGYQPGGEGPWVGTFLGLQPAVAWAIRFTLLVAYSVFFAYWVFKGWLLFKDHYRHANWTPTDDMVRRLRGHRWGQFGIVVLVLFLMMATFGPALGPTTVQQNIQSPYSHDVQYWDAETGSVETITAGEANFNSKSKGAVNQNIAPMTYDDYSRFHPFGTLPNGRDLFTYMMGGARISLIVAGLAITIASLIAAMFSMISAYYTGWVDLTILTTAEGVMSIPRLLLLIMVSVVFAEHWLGSVLDGGFILALVFAMTTWPFLWRAVRGPA
;
A
#
# COMPACT_ATOMS: atom_id res chain seq x y z
N MET A 1 -26.77 22.66 53.23
CA MET A 1 -27.77 23.12 52.21
C MET A 1 -27.16 23.93 51.09
N VAL A 2 -25.84 24.19 51.07
CA VAL A 2 -25.13 24.88 49.97
C VAL A 2 -24.25 23.89 49.18
N GLU A 3 -23.85 22.78 49.78
CA GLU A 3 -23.02 21.74 49.16
C GLU A 3 -23.82 20.80 48.23
N ASP A 4 -25.12 20.62 48.49
CA ASP A 4 -26.01 19.79 47.65
C ASP A 4 -26.41 20.46 46.33
N SER A 5 -26.34 21.80 46.23
CA SER A 5 -26.69 22.52 45.00
C SER A 5 -25.56 22.57 43.98
N ILE A 6 -24.32 22.31 44.41
CA ILE A 6 -23.13 22.29 43.49
C ILE A 6 -22.92 20.90 42.87
N SER A 7 -23.37 19.84 43.55
CA SER A 7 -23.28 18.47 43.04
C SER A 7 -24.31 18.16 41.95
N THR A 8 -25.48 18.76 42.02
CA THR A 8 -26.56 18.58 41.03
C THR A 8 -26.31 19.36 39.73
N THR A 9 -25.61 20.50 39.75
CA THR A 9 -25.30 21.27 38.54
C THR A 9 -24.13 20.69 37.75
N ARG A 10 -23.35 19.78 38.32
CA ARG A 10 -22.20 19.13 37.64
C ARG A 10 -22.56 17.80 37.00
N ALA A 11 -23.72 17.21 37.33
CA ALA A 11 -24.18 15.91 36.84
C ALA A 11 -25.13 16.00 35.62
N GLU A 12 -25.57 17.20 35.20
CA GLU A 12 -26.53 17.38 34.11
C GLU A 12 -25.97 17.92 32.81
N LEU A 13 -24.67 18.00 32.67
CA LEU A 13 -24.06 18.09 31.33
C LEU A 13 -24.00 16.68 30.76
N THR A 14 -25.17 16.12 30.48
CA THR A 14 -25.32 14.87 29.76
C THR A 14 -24.73 15.03 28.35
N GLU A 15 -24.06 14.00 27.90
CA GLU A 15 -23.43 13.76 26.58
C GLU A 15 -24.36 14.03 25.38
N THR A 16 -25.62 14.43 25.64
CA THR A 16 -26.70 14.66 24.66
C THR A 16 -26.71 16.05 24.06
N ASP A 17 -25.93 17.04 24.56
CA ASP A 17 -25.98 18.43 24.09
C ASP A 17 -24.80 18.82 23.17
N VAL A 18 -23.93 17.86 22.79
CA VAL A 18 -22.83 18.15 21.86
C VAL A 18 -23.35 18.08 20.43
N PRO A 19 -23.37 19.21 19.68
CA PRO A 19 -23.82 19.19 18.30
C PRO A 19 -23.02 18.18 17.47
N PRO A 20 -23.65 17.43 16.57
CA PRO A 20 -23.00 16.45 15.73
C PRO A 20 -21.89 17.12 14.91
N PHE A 21 -20.87 16.34 14.53
CA PHE A 21 -19.69 16.85 13.82
C PHE A 21 -20.04 17.69 12.58
N ARG A 22 -21.09 17.32 11.85
CA ARG A 22 -21.58 18.03 10.67
C ARG A 22 -22.06 19.43 11.00
N GLU A 23 -22.75 19.63 12.11
CA GLU A 23 -23.25 20.94 12.55
C GLU A 23 -22.09 21.84 12.99
N ARG A 24 -21.10 21.31 13.68
CA ARG A 24 -19.89 22.05 14.08
C ARG A 24 -19.09 22.56 12.88
N ILE A 25 -19.04 21.77 11.79
CA ILE A 25 -18.45 22.25 10.54
C ILE A 25 -19.33 23.32 9.90
N ALA A 26 -20.65 23.19 9.95
CA ALA A 26 -21.57 24.18 9.39
C ALA A 26 -21.52 25.52 10.12
N GLU A 27 -21.27 25.52 11.43
CA GLU A 27 -21.09 26.72 12.25
C GLU A 27 -19.80 27.49 11.92
N ASN A 28 -18.71 26.77 11.63
CA ASN A 28 -17.41 27.35 11.25
C ASN A 28 -16.80 26.64 10.05
N PRO A 29 -17.30 26.86 8.82
CA PRO A 29 -16.89 26.09 7.65
C PRO A 29 -15.53 26.51 7.07
N GLU A 30 -15.06 27.73 7.33
CA GLU A 30 -13.89 28.31 6.67
C GLU A 30 -12.61 27.48 6.84
N PRO A 31 -12.21 27.00 8.05
CA PRO A 31 -11.01 26.19 8.21
C PRO A 31 -11.10 24.85 7.46
N ALA A 32 -12.26 24.18 7.51
CA ALA A 32 -12.49 22.92 6.81
C ALA A 32 -12.47 23.10 5.30
N MET A 33 -13.09 24.15 4.77
CA MET A 33 -13.10 24.43 3.34
C MET A 33 -11.71 24.75 2.80
N ARG A 34 -10.92 25.56 3.49
CA ARG A 34 -9.54 25.89 3.10
C ARG A 34 -8.68 24.62 3.06
N TRP A 35 -8.75 23.81 4.10
CA TRP A 35 -8.02 22.54 4.16
C TRP A 35 -8.50 21.58 3.08
N GLY A 36 -9.82 21.42 2.92
CA GLY A 36 -10.43 20.54 1.94
C GLY A 36 -10.08 20.92 0.50
N ALA A 37 -10.04 22.23 0.19
CA ALA A 37 -9.64 22.69 -1.14
C ALA A 37 -8.19 22.33 -1.48
N VAL A 38 -7.26 22.50 -0.53
CA VAL A 38 -5.86 22.12 -0.75
C VAL A 38 -5.69 20.60 -0.85
N MET A 39 -6.38 19.84 0.00
CA MET A 39 -6.36 18.37 -0.07
C MET A 39 -6.96 17.85 -1.37
N ALA A 40 -8.08 18.43 -1.83
CA ALA A 40 -8.68 18.09 -3.11
C ALA A 40 -7.72 18.40 -4.27
N PHE A 41 -7.05 19.54 -4.25
CA PHE A 41 -6.05 19.90 -5.25
C PHE A 41 -4.88 18.93 -5.25
N LEU A 42 -4.34 18.56 -4.09
CA LEU A 42 -3.26 17.58 -3.97
C LEU A 42 -3.67 16.20 -4.49
N LEU A 43 -4.88 15.75 -4.14
CA LEU A 43 -5.40 14.48 -4.64
C LEU A 43 -5.61 14.50 -6.16
N LEU A 44 -6.01 15.64 -6.74
CA LEU A 44 -6.20 15.78 -8.19
C LEU A 44 -4.87 15.73 -8.96
N ILE A 45 -3.78 16.26 -8.40
CA ILE A 45 -2.46 16.24 -9.03
C ILE A 45 -1.95 14.80 -9.26
N GLU A 46 -2.17 13.92 -8.28
CA GLU A 46 -1.73 12.52 -8.29
C GLU A 46 -2.89 11.54 -8.18
N ILE A 47 -4.03 11.89 -8.81
CA ILE A 47 -5.26 11.11 -8.75
C ILE A 47 -5.04 9.65 -9.19
N PHE A 48 -4.19 9.45 -10.21
CA PHE A 48 -3.84 8.13 -10.69
C PHE A 48 -3.22 7.27 -9.58
N THR A 49 -2.18 7.77 -8.89
CA THR A 49 -1.47 7.02 -7.85
C THR A 49 -2.38 6.58 -6.70
N PHE A 50 -3.26 7.47 -6.23
CA PHE A 50 -4.20 7.14 -5.15
C PHE A 50 -5.32 6.22 -5.61
N ALA A 51 -5.86 6.46 -6.80
CA ALA A 51 -6.93 5.66 -7.37
C ALA A 51 -6.43 4.24 -7.72
N GLU A 52 -5.23 4.11 -8.30
CA GLU A 52 -4.61 2.83 -8.58
C GLU A 52 -4.37 2.01 -7.31
N LEU A 53 -3.89 2.64 -6.23
CA LEU A 53 -3.74 1.98 -4.93
C LEU A 53 -5.10 1.49 -4.40
N ALA A 54 -6.13 2.34 -4.46
CA ALA A 54 -7.48 2.00 -4.03
C ALA A 54 -8.09 0.85 -4.85
N VAL A 55 -7.95 0.89 -6.18
CA VAL A 55 -8.42 -0.18 -7.09
C VAL A 55 -7.69 -1.48 -6.80
N THR A 56 -6.38 -1.45 -6.61
CA THR A 56 -5.59 -2.65 -6.27
C THR A 56 -6.00 -3.26 -4.94
N MET A 57 -6.26 -2.43 -3.92
CA MET A 57 -6.76 -2.92 -2.62
C MET A 57 -8.18 -3.51 -2.74
N LEU A 58 -9.04 -2.88 -3.53
CA LEU A 58 -10.40 -3.35 -3.78
C LEU A 58 -10.39 -4.69 -4.53
N ASP A 59 -9.61 -4.80 -5.59
CA ASP A 59 -9.45 -6.01 -6.37
C ASP A 59 -8.94 -7.17 -5.50
N ALA A 60 -7.87 -6.96 -4.74
CA ALA A 60 -7.35 -7.95 -3.79
C ALA A 60 -8.40 -8.38 -2.76
N THR A 61 -9.22 -7.45 -2.27
CA THR A 61 -10.29 -7.73 -1.31
C THR A 61 -11.42 -8.53 -1.95
N VAL A 62 -11.84 -8.17 -3.17
CA VAL A 62 -12.87 -8.89 -3.93
C VAL A 62 -12.43 -10.31 -4.20
N VAL A 63 -11.21 -10.50 -4.73
CA VAL A 63 -10.66 -11.83 -5.02
C VAL A 63 -10.55 -12.66 -3.73
N ALA A 64 -10.14 -12.06 -2.61
CA ALA A 64 -10.07 -12.74 -1.33
C ALA A 64 -11.44 -13.21 -0.83
N LEU A 65 -12.43 -12.31 -0.85
CA LEU A 65 -13.77 -12.61 -0.35
C LEU A 65 -14.51 -13.62 -1.24
N THR A 66 -14.46 -13.42 -2.56
CA THR A 66 -15.12 -14.32 -3.51
C THR A 66 -14.47 -15.70 -3.52
N GLY A 67 -13.14 -15.77 -3.41
CA GLY A 67 -12.43 -17.04 -3.29
C GLY A 67 -12.78 -17.80 -2.00
N LEU A 68 -12.92 -17.11 -0.87
CA LEU A 68 -13.42 -17.74 0.37
C LEU A 68 -14.86 -18.24 0.21
N LEU A 69 -15.70 -17.43 -0.44
CA LEU A 69 -17.11 -17.82 -0.71
C LEU A 69 -17.17 -19.02 -1.67
N ASP A 70 -16.34 -19.06 -2.71
CA ASP A 70 -16.26 -20.17 -3.65
C ASP A 70 -15.94 -21.48 -2.94
N VAL A 71 -14.95 -21.48 -2.04
CA VAL A 71 -14.60 -22.66 -1.23
C VAL A 71 -15.77 -23.10 -0.34
N ILE A 72 -16.41 -22.17 0.37
CA ILE A 72 -17.52 -22.50 1.29
C ILE A 72 -18.74 -23.00 0.50
N VAL A 73 -19.09 -22.31 -0.56
CA VAL A 73 -20.26 -22.64 -1.40
C VAL A 73 -20.00 -23.92 -2.21
N GLY A 74 -18.77 -24.14 -2.66
CA GLY A 74 -18.36 -25.34 -3.39
C GLY A 74 -18.52 -26.62 -2.57
N LEU A 75 -18.37 -26.55 -1.25
CA LEU A 75 -18.64 -27.66 -0.34
C LEU A 75 -20.13 -28.06 -0.31
N VAL A 76 -21.04 -27.11 -0.62
CA VAL A 76 -22.49 -27.32 -0.57
C VAL A 76 -23.07 -27.55 -1.97
N SER A 77 -22.64 -26.77 -2.95
CA SER A 77 -23.18 -26.80 -4.32
C SER A 77 -22.16 -26.32 -5.36
N PRO A 78 -21.63 -27.23 -6.21
CA PRO A 78 -20.72 -26.85 -7.28
C PRO A 78 -21.30 -25.85 -8.29
N GLY A 79 -22.61 -25.90 -8.54
CA GLY A 79 -23.27 -24.94 -9.45
C GLY A 79 -23.34 -23.51 -8.87
N ALA A 80 -23.49 -23.38 -7.56
CA ALA A 80 -23.46 -22.09 -6.90
C ALA A 80 -22.03 -21.54 -6.81
N ALA A 81 -21.00 -22.39 -6.68
CA ALA A 81 -19.61 -21.98 -6.76
C ALA A 81 -19.25 -21.35 -8.11
N ALA A 82 -19.72 -21.94 -9.22
CA ALA A 82 -19.53 -21.34 -10.54
C ALA A 82 -20.10 -19.93 -10.64
N ALA A 83 -21.27 -19.66 -10.04
CA ALA A 83 -21.86 -18.33 -10.01
C ALA A 83 -21.01 -17.33 -9.19
N VAL A 84 -20.31 -17.75 -8.14
CA VAL A 84 -19.38 -16.90 -7.38
C VAL A 84 -18.19 -16.51 -8.27
N VAL A 85 -17.64 -17.46 -9.03
CA VAL A 85 -16.54 -17.20 -9.98
C VAL A 85 -16.96 -16.23 -11.09
N ASP A 86 -18.19 -16.38 -11.62
CA ASP A 86 -18.72 -15.47 -12.64
C ASP A 86 -18.86 -14.05 -12.09
N VAL A 87 -19.36 -13.88 -10.86
CA VAL A 87 -19.44 -12.58 -10.18
C VAL A 87 -18.05 -12.01 -9.94
N GLN A 88 -17.10 -12.81 -9.48
CA GLN A 88 -15.71 -12.38 -9.32
C GLN A 88 -15.16 -11.85 -10.64
N THR A 89 -15.27 -12.62 -11.72
CA THR A 89 -14.76 -12.24 -13.04
C THR A 89 -15.39 -10.94 -13.55
N ALA A 90 -16.68 -10.75 -13.32
CA ALA A 90 -17.36 -9.51 -13.71
C ALA A 90 -16.84 -8.29 -12.92
N ILE A 91 -16.64 -8.43 -11.61
CA ILE A 91 -16.16 -7.33 -10.76
C ILE A 91 -14.68 -7.02 -11.08
N THR A 92 -13.82 -8.03 -11.19
CA THR A 92 -12.40 -7.82 -11.53
C THR A 92 -12.24 -7.23 -12.92
N GLY A 93 -13.02 -7.66 -13.89
CA GLY A 93 -13.04 -7.06 -15.24
C GLY A 93 -13.49 -5.60 -15.24
N PHE A 94 -14.46 -5.24 -14.40
CA PHE A 94 -14.86 -3.84 -14.21
C PHE A 94 -13.74 -3.00 -13.56
N LEU A 95 -13.07 -3.55 -12.56
CA LEU A 95 -11.93 -2.89 -11.88
C LEU A 95 -10.74 -2.72 -12.82
N ASP A 96 -10.46 -3.68 -13.69
CA ASP A 96 -9.43 -3.57 -14.74
C ASP A 96 -9.78 -2.49 -15.77
N GLY A 97 -11.06 -2.35 -16.12
CA GLY A 97 -11.53 -1.24 -16.94
C GLY A 97 -11.28 0.13 -16.29
N ILE A 98 -11.54 0.25 -15.00
CA ILE A 98 -11.23 1.46 -14.22
C ILE A 98 -9.72 1.71 -14.21
N ARG A 99 -8.90 0.68 -13.96
CA ARG A 99 -7.45 0.78 -13.98
C ARG A 99 -6.93 1.31 -15.31
N THR A 100 -7.36 0.71 -16.42
CA THR A 100 -6.98 1.14 -17.78
C THR A 100 -7.38 2.60 -18.05
N PHE A 101 -8.56 3.02 -17.61
CA PHE A 101 -8.98 4.42 -17.71
C PHE A 101 -8.09 5.34 -16.89
N LEU A 102 -7.78 4.97 -15.64
CA LEU A 102 -6.90 5.75 -14.77
C LEU A 102 -5.49 5.86 -15.33
N GLU A 103 -4.95 4.79 -15.93
CA GLU A 103 -3.65 4.77 -16.60
C GLU A 103 -3.58 5.73 -17.80
N SER A 104 -4.72 6.04 -18.42
CA SER A 104 -4.81 7.03 -19.50
C SER A 104 -4.80 8.49 -19.03
N LEU A 105 -4.95 8.73 -17.73
CA LEU A 105 -4.96 10.10 -17.17
C LEU A 105 -3.53 10.59 -16.91
N PRO A 106 -3.09 11.68 -17.54
CA PRO A 106 -1.77 12.24 -17.28
C PRO A 106 -1.72 12.80 -15.86
N THR A 107 -0.77 12.33 -15.06
CA THR A 107 -0.44 12.92 -13.76
C THR A 107 0.76 13.86 -13.90
N LEU A 108 0.81 14.91 -13.08
CA LEU A 108 1.85 15.94 -13.20
C LEU A 108 3.27 15.36 -13.04
N LEU A 109 3.42 14.33 -12.21
CA LEU A 109 4.70 13.67 -11.92
C LEU A 109 4.84 12.31 -12.62
N GLY A 110 3.89 12.00 -13.52
CA GLY A 110 3.87 10.76 -14.29
C GLY A 110 5.07 10.64 -15.25
N ARG A 111 5.33 9.41 -15.69
CA ARG A 111 6.40 9.12 -16.64
C ARG A 111 6.18 9.77 -18.00
N GLU A 112 4.94 10.02 -18.35
CA GLU A 112 4.54 10.68 -19.60
C GLU A 112 4.92 12.17 -19.60
N VAL A 113 4.85 12.82 -18.43
CA VAL A 113 5.19 14.24 -18.27
C VAL A 113 6.70 14.41 -18.09
N ILE A 114 7.34 13.53 -17.32
CA ILE A 114 8.80 13.54 -17.10
C ILE A 114 9.36 12.16 -17.48
N PRO A 115 9.50 11.86 -18.79
CA PRO A 115 10.07 10.60 -19.25
C PRO A 115 11.56 10.54 -18.93
N ASN A 116 12.01 9.36 -18.48
CA ASN A 116 13.41 9.12 -18.10
C ASN A 116 13.99 7.87 -18.78
N GLN A 117 13.37 7.43 -19.85
CA GLN A 117 13.89 6.37 -20.71
C GLN A 117 14.05 6.91 -22.13
N GLY A 118 15.16 6.58 -22.76
CA GLY A 118 15.48 7.04 -24.08
C GLY A 118 16.89 6.63 -24.49
N TYR A 119 17.35 7.11 -25.62
CA TYR A 119 18.66 6.81 -26.19
C TYR A 119 19.37 8.06 -26.64
N GLN A 120 20.69 7.95 -26.86
CA GLN A 120 21.54 9.03 -27.31
C GLN A 120 22.15 8.66 -28.66
N PRO A 121 21.68 9.24 -29.79
CA PRO A 121 22.19 8.91 -31.11
C PRO A 121 23.69 9.25 -31.24
N GLY A 122 24.50 8.30 -31.71
CA GLY A 122 25.92 8.47 -31.85
C GLY A 122 26.73 8.61 -30.56
N GLY A 123 26.10 8.42 -29.40
CA GLY A 123 26.76 8.57 -28.09
C GLY A 123 27.03 10.02 -27.67
N GLU A 124 26.62 11.01 -28.47
CA GLU A 124 26.83 12.43 -28.20
C GLU A 124 25.58 13.25 -28.49
N GLY A 125 25.45 14.43 -27.85
CA GLY A 125 24.29 15.32 -28.04
C GLY A 125 23.13 15.07 -27.12
N PRO A 126 21.94 15.66 -27.40
CA PRO A 126 20.76 15.54 -26.56
C PRO A 126 20.16 14.13 -26.64
N TRP A 127 19.60 13.66 -25.52
CA TRP A 127 18.88 12.41 -25.45
C TRP A 127 17.51 12.49 -26.14
N VAL A 128 17.17 11.46 -26.85
CA VAL A 128 15.84 11.30 -27.50
C VAL A 128 14.94 10.47 -26.61
N GLY A 129 13.68 10.90 -26.43
CA GLY A 129 12.70 10.20 -25.60
C GLY A 129 12.75 10.55 -24.11
N THR A 130 13.69 11.41 -23.67
CA THR A 130 13.78 11.85 -22.29
C THR A 130 13.27 13.29 -22.11
N PHE A 131 12.96 13.64 -20.86
CA PHE A 131 12.50 14.98 -20.50
C PHE A 131 13.55 16.05 -20.89
N LEU A 132 13.14 16.99 -21.72
CA LEU A 132 13.99 18.09 -22.25
C LEU A 132 15.32 17.63 -22.89
N GLY A 133 15.42 16.38 -23.34
CA GLY A 133 16.68 15.86 -23.89
C GLY A 133 17.77 15.64 -22.84
N LEU A 134 17.43 15.61 -21.57
CA LEU A 134 18.36 15.39 -20.46
C LEU A 134 18.73 13.90 -20.35
N GLN A 135 19.84 13.62 -19.70
CA GLN A 135 20.23 12.24 -19.37
C GLN A 135 19.14 11.55 -18.54
N PRO A 136 18.88 10.25 -18.74
CA PRO A 136 17.91 9.48 -17.98
C PRO A 136 18.05 9.63 -16.46
N ALA A 137 19.28 9.64 -15.93
CA ALA A 137 19.56 9.86 -14.51
C ALA A 137 19.08 11.21 -14.02
N VAL A 138 19.29 12.28 -14.79
CA VAL A 138 18.90 13.64 -14.43
C VAL A 138 17.36 13.77 -14.48
N ALA A 139 16.74 13.27 -15.56
CA ALA A 139 15.29 13.26 -15.70
C ALA A 139 14.63 12.47 -14.56
N TRP A 140 15.19 11.31 -14.22
CA TRP A 140 14.75 10.52 -13.06
C TRP A 140 14.91 11.29 -11.74
N ALA A 141 16.07 11.95 -11.53
CA ALA A 141 16.33 12.70 -10.29
C ALA A 141 15.38 13.90 -10.12
N ILE A 142 15.03 14.59 -11.22
CA ILE A 142 14.02 15.67 -11.19
C ILE A 142 12.67 15.12 -10.76
N ARG A 143 12.19 14.05 -11.40
CA ARG A 143 10.91 13.42 -11.05
C ARG A 143 10.93 12.91 -9.62
N PHE A 144 11.97 12.21 -9.19
CA PHE A 144 12.16 11.71 -7.83
C PHE A 144 12.05 12.84 -6.80
N THR A 145 12.78 13.94 -7.03
CA THR A 145 12.81 15.10 -6.12
C THR A 145 11.43 15.76 -6.02
N LEU A 146 10.76 15.96 -7.15
CA LEU A 146 9.43 16.55 -7.19
C LEU A 146 8.40 15.67 -6.46
N LEU A 147 8.46 14.36 -6.66
CA LEU A 147 7.53 13.42 -6.04
C LEU A 147 7.77 13.30 -4.53
N VAL A 148 9.04 13.31 -4.09
CA VAL A 148 9.37 13.36 -2.66
C VAL A 148 8.87 14.68 -2.04
N ALA A 149 9.10 15.81 -2.69
CA ALA A 149 8.60 17.11 -2.23
C ALA A 149 7.07 17.12 -2.12
N TYR A 150 6.38 16.62 -3.14
CA TYR A 150 4.92 16.44 -3.12
C TYR A 150 4.46 15.55 -1.96
N SER A 151 5.10 14.40 -1.76
CA SER A 151 4.73 13.44 -0.70
C SER A 151 4.90 14.03 0.70
N VAL A 152 6.00 14.77 0.93
CA VAL A 152 6.25 15.47 2.20
C VAL A 152 5.18 16.56 2.42
N PHE A 153 4.86 17.33 1.38
CA PHE A 153 3.83 18.35 1.45
C PHE A 153 2.44 17.76 1.69
N PHE A 154 2.12 16.65 1.03
CA PHE A 154 0.88 15.90 1.27
C PHE A 154 0.78 15.41 2.72
N ALA A 155 1.82 14.75 3.23
CA ALA A 155 1.88 14.28 4.61
C ALA A 155 1.74 15.44 5.62
N TYR A 156 2.37 16.58 5.36
CA TYR A 156 2.21 17.79 6.16
C TYR A 156 0.76 18.27 6.20
N TRP A 157 0.04 18.29 5.06
CA TRP A 157 -1.35 18.70 5.02
C TRP A 157 -2.30 17.71 5.67
N VAL A 158 -2.02 16.41 5.59
CA VAL A 158 -2.75 15.39 6.36
C VAL A 158 -2.61 15.66 7.86
N PHE A 159 -1.39 15.90 8.33
CA PHE A 159 -1.12 16.23 9.74
C PHE A 159 -1.79 17.56 10.15
N LYS A 160 -1.75 18.56 9.29
CA LYS A 160 -2.42 19.86 9.52
C LYS A 160 -3.93 19.71 9.63
N GLY A 161 -4.55 18.79 8.87
CA GLY A 161 -5.98 18.46 9.00
C GLY A 161 -6.33 17.93 10.39
N TRP A 162 -5.48 17.06 10.95
CA TRP A 162 -5.67 16.59 12.33
C TRP A 162 -5.55 17.72 13.35
N LEU A 163 -4.58 18.63 13.21
CA LEU A 163 -4.46 19.81 14.08
C LEU A 163 -5.69 20.72 13.98
N LEU A 164 -6.14 20.97 12.76
CA LEU A 164 -7.33 21.81 12.49
C LEU A 164 -8.58 21.20 13.11
N PHE A 165 -8.77 19.88 12.99
CA PHE A 165 -9.86 19.18 13.68
C PHE A 165 -9.77 19.36 15.19
N LYS A 166 -8.57 19.22 15.76
CA LYS A 166 -8.34 19.39 17.20
C LYS A 166 -8.67 20.79 17.69
N ASP A 167 -8.28 21.82 16.94
CA ASP A 167 -8.36 23.22 17.37
C ASP A 167 -9.74 23.84 17.13
N HIS A 168 -10.50 23.40 16.11
CA HIS A 168 -11.76 24.03 15.71
C HIS A 168 -13.00 23.15 15.89
N TYR A 169 -12.85 21.82 15.81
CA TYR A 169 -14.00 20.92 15.74
C TYR A 169 -14.07 19.88 16.86
N ARG A 170 -13.02 19.74 17.67
CA ARG A 170 -13.02 18.82 18.79
C ARG A 170 -13.68 19.47 20.00
N HIS A 171 -14.66 18.79 20.58
CA HIS A 171 -15.34 19.26 21.80
C HIS A 171 -14.56 18.94 23.06
N ALA A 172 -13.93 17.76 23.14
CA ALA A 172 -13.21 17.32 24.33
C ALA A 172 -11.86 18.06 24.48
N ASN A 173 -11.62 18.67 25.63
CA ASN A 173 -10.36 19.34 25.93
C ASN A 173 -9.17 18.37 25.99
N TRP A 174 -9.43 17.11 26.31
CA TRP A 174 -8.41 16.05 26.38
C TRP A 174 -8.95 14.73 25.88
N THR A 175 -8.08 13.96 25.21
CA THR A 175 -8.35 12.58 24.78
C THR A 175 -7.10 11.72 25.03
N PRO A 176 -7.21 10.39 25.16
CA PRO A 176 -6.05 9.49 25.29
C PRO A 176 -4.99 9.68 24.17
N THR A 177 -5.42 10.11 23.00
CA THR A 177 -4.54 10.41 21.85
C THR A 177 -3.59 11.57 22.15
N ASP A 178 -4.00 12.57 22.95
CA ASP A 178 -3.12 13.68 23.33
C ASP A 178 -1.96 13.21 24.22
N ASP A 179 -2.21 12.23 25.08
CA ASP A 179 -1.16 11.62 25.89
C ASP A 179 -0.21 10.77 25.04
N MET A 180 -0.73 10.04 24.06
CA MET A 180 0.12 9.31 23.11
C MET A 180 1.05 10.25 22.35
N VAL A 181 0.53 11.35 21.81
CA VAL A 181 1.31 12.36 21.09
C VAL A 181 2.33 13.04 22.03
N ARG A 182 1.94 13.36 23.26
CA ARG A 182 2.84 13.94 24.25
C ARG A 182 3.99 13.00 24.62
N ARG A 183 3.72 11.72 24.89
CA ARG A 183 4.74 10.68 25.16
C ARG A 183 5.66 10.51 23.96
N LEU A 184 5.11 10.49 22.75
CA LEU A 184 5.88 10.34 21.53
C LEU A 184 6.84 11.51 21.29
N ARG A 185 6.41 12.75 21.56
CA ARG A 185 7.29 13.94 21.48
C ARG A 185 8.50 13.88 22.43
N GLY A 186 8.38 13.17 23.54
CA GLY A 186 9.48 12.93 24.48
C GLY A 186 10.35 11.72 24.14
N HIS A 187 9.98 10.89 23.16
CA HIS A 187 10.61 9.60 22.89
C HIS A 187 11.32 9.59 21.53
N ARG A 188 12.65 9.80 21.52
CA ARG A 188 13.45 9.92 20.27
C ARG A 188 13.31 8.71 19.33
N TRP A 189 13.33 7.49 19.88
CA TRP A 189 13.15 6.26 19.09
C TRP A 189 11.75 6.16 18.49
N GLY A 190 10.73 6.64 19.20
CA GLY A 190 9.37 6.71 18.66
C GLY A 190 9.26 7.70 17.50
N GLN A 191 9.92 8.85 17.59
CA GLN A 191 10.00 9.83 16.49
C GLN A 191 10.71 9.23 15.28
N PHE A 192 11.84 8.54 15.49
CA PHE A 192 12.54 7.82 14.42
C PHE A 192 11.63 6.78 13.76
N GLY A 193 10.91 5.98 14.57
CA GLY A 193 9.96 4.98 14.06
C GLY A 193 8.86 5.59 13.20
N ILE A 194 8.34 6.78 13.56
CA ILE A 194 7.36 7.49 12.73
C ILE A 194 7.99 7.94 11.40
N VAL A 195 9.19 8.48 11.42
CA VAL A 195 9.88 8.87 10.17
C VAL A 195 10.04 7.67 9.25
N VAL A 196 10.48 6.53 9.78
CA VAL A 196 10.60 5.28 9.00
C VAL A 196 9.24 4.82 8.47
N LEU A 197 8.19 4.90 9.29
CA LEU A 197 6.83 4.54 8.87
C LEU A 197 6.33 5.46 7.74
N VAL A 198 6.53 6.78 7.86
CA VAL A 198 6.13 7.73 6.82
C VAL A 198 6.90 7.47 5.53
N LEU A 199 8.22 7.23 5.60
CA LEU A 199 9.03 6.87 4.43
C LEU A 199 8.53 5.55 3.79
N PHE A 200 8.21 4.54 4.59
CA PHE A 200 7.65 3.28 4.08
C PHE A 200 6.29 3.50 3.39
N LEU A 201 5.39 4.29 3.99
CA LEU A 201 4.10 4.62 3.38
C LEU A 201 4.29 5.41 2.08
N MET A 202 5.25 6.33 2.02
CA MET A 202 5.61 7.02 0.78
C MET A 202 6.12 6.04 -0.29
N MET A 203 7.01 5.13 0.08
CA MET A 203 7.52 4.10 -0.84
C MET A 203 6.38 3.20 -1.34
N ALA A 204 5.48 2.78 -0.48
CA ALA A 204 4.37 1.91 -0.85
C ALA A 204 3.34 2.61 -1.76
N THR A 205 3.05 3.89 -1.50
CA THR A 205 2.06 4.66 -2.25
C THR A 205 2.63 5.18 -3.58
N PHE A 206 3.77 5.86 -3.53
CA PHE A 206 4.37 6.56 -4.67
C PHE A 206 5.52 5.77 -5.33
N GLY A 207 5.95 4.66 -4.75
CA GLY A 207 7.08 3.87 -5.20
C GLY A 207 7.00 3.44 -6.67
N PRO A 208 5.87 2.96 -7.19
CA PRO A 208 5.73 2.62 -8.60
C PRO A 208 6.05 3.78 -9.55
N ALA A 209 5.74 5.02 -9.15
CA ALA A 209 6.09 6.22 -9.91
C ALA A 209 7.56 6.65 -9.72
N LEU A 210 8.19 6.30 -8.61
CA LEU A 210 9.58 6.65 -8.29
C LEU A 210 10.61 5.83 -9.09
N GLY A 211 10.31 4.58 -9.41
CA GLY A 211 11.24 3.71 -10.13
C GLY A 211 11.68 4.27 -11.49
N PRO A 212 12.88 3.96 -11.97
CA PRO A 212 13.31 4.31 -13.35
C PRO A 212 12.46 3.57 -14.38
N THR A 213 11.95 2.39 -14.06
CA THR A 213 11.00 1.60 -14.87
C THR A 213 9.72 1.34 -14.09
N THR A 214 8.66 0.86 -14.74
CA THR A 214 7.46 0.38 -14.04
C THR A 214 7.67 -1.03 -13.49
N VAL A 215 6.89 -1.40 -12.46
CA VAL A 215 6.87 -2.78 -11.93
C VAL A 215 6.45 -3.76 -13.02
N GLN A 216 5.51 -3.37 -13.88
CA GLN A 216 5.03 -4.18 -14.98
C GLN A 216 6.15 -4.44 -16.01
N GLN A 217 6.86 -3.39 -16.45
CA GLN A 217 7.97 -3.51 -17.40
C GLN A 217 9.18 -4.27 -16.84
N ASN A 218 9.44 -4.14 -15.54
CA ASN A 218 10.65 -4.73 -14.95
C ASN A 218 10.44 -6.16 -14.42
N ILE A 219 9.21 -6.47 -13.95
CA ILE A 219 8.96 -7.68 -13.14
C ILE A 219 7.85 -8.56 -13.73
N GLN A 220 6.65 -7.99 -13.96
CA GLN A 220 5.45 -8.79 -14.25
C GLN A 220 5.38 -9.27 -15.70
N SER A 221 5.56 -8.38 -16.65
CA SER A 221 5.48 -8.68 -18.09
C SER A 221 6.61 -8.04 -18.91
N PRO A 222 7.90 -8.32 -18.57
CA PRO A 222 9.03 -7.63 -19.17
C PRO A 222 9.19 -7.90 -20.68
N TYR A 223 8.71 -9.04 -21.18
CA TYR A 223 8.76 -9.39 -22.59
C TYR A 223 7.65 -8.74 -23.45
N SER A 224 6.71 -8.04 -22.80
CA SER A 224 5.64 -7.32 -23.50
C SER A 224 5.93 -5.83 -23.66
N HIS A 225 7.11 -5.36 -23.25
CA HIS A 225 7.48 -3.96 -23.29
C HIS A 225 8.81 -3.77 -23.98
N ASP A 226 8.82 -2.87 -24.96
CA ASP A 226 9.98 -2.57 -25.77
C ASP A 226 10.81 -1.42 -25.17
N VAL A 227 12.12 -1.52 -25.34
CA VAL A 227 13.12 -0.52 -24.99
C VAL A 227 13.89 -0.16 -26.25
N GLN A 228 13.90 1.12 -26.60
CA GLN A 228 14.71 1.64 -27.71
C GLN A 228 16.08 2.05 -27.17
N TYR A 229 17.11 1.66 -27.87
CA TYR A 229 18.50 2.02 -27.56
C TYR A 229 19.30 2.30 -28.83
N TRP A 230 20.40 3.01 -28.66
CA TRP A 230 21.34 3.23 -29.74
C TRP A 230 22.36 2.11 -29.76
N ASP A 231 22.42 1.36 -30.85
CA ASP A 231 23.46 0.38 -31.06
C ASP A 231 24.66 1.02 -31.78
N ALA A 232 25.83 1.01 -31.11
CA ALA A 232 27.05 1.55 -31.62
C ALA A 232 27.67 0.69 -32.74
N GLU A 233 27.37 -0.61 -32.80
CA GLU A 233 27.88 -1.51 -33.81
C GLU A 233 27.18 -1.32 -35.16
N THR A 234 25.86 -1.19 -35.13
CA THR A 234 25.03 -1.00 -36.31
C THR A 234 24.91 0.49 -36.71
N GLY A 235 25.19 1.40 -35.75
CA GLY A 235 25.02 2.84 -35.95
C GLY A 235 23.54 3.23 -36.13
N SER A 236 22.63 2.49 -35.59
CA SER A 236 21.18 2.66 -35.71
C SER A 236 20.46 2.52 -34.38
N VAL A 237 19.20 3.02 -34.36
CA VAL A 237 18.30 2.79 -33.22
C VAL A 237 17.70 1.39 -33.33
N GLU A 238 17.94 0.58 -32.31
CA GLU A 238 17.37 -0.74 -32.21
C GLU A 238 16.36 -0.83 -31.10
N THR A 239 15.53 -1.87 -31.17
CA THR A 239 14.50 -2.14 -30.19
C THR A 239 14.70 -3.54 -29.62
N ILE A 240 14.70 -3.65 -28.30
CA ILE A 240 14.78 -4.91 -27.56
C ILE A 240 13.66 -4.96 -26.53
N THR A 241 13.16 -6.15 -26.18
CA THR A 241 12.23 -6.26 -25.07
C THR A 241 12.93 -6.01 -23.74
N ALA A 242 12.23 -5.42 -22.77
CA ALA A 242 12.78 -5.22 -21.42
C ALA A 242 13.20 -6.55 -20.76
N GLY A 243 12.52 -7.66 -21.11
CA GLY A 243 12.86 -9.00 -20.65
C GLY A 243 14.21 -9.50 -21.19
N GLU A 244 14.48 -9.33 -22.48
CA GLU A 244 15.76 -9.66 -23.11
C GLU A 244 16.88 -8.76 -22.58
N ALA A 245 16.62 -7.46 -22.46
CA ALA A 245 17.58 -6.52 -21.88
C ALA A 245 17.92 -6.89 -20.42
N ASN A 246 16.95 -7.31 -19.61
CA ASN A 246 17.20 -7.85 -18.26
C ASN A 246 18.03 -9.13 -18.34
N PHE A 247 17.68 -10.04 -19.25
CA PHE A 247 18.42 -11.30 -19.41
C PHE A 247 19.88 -11.08 -19.80
N ASN A 248 20.14 -10.12 -20.67
CA ASN A 248 21.51 -9.78 -21.10
C ASN A 248 22.30 -9.06 -20.01
N SER A 249 21.62 -8.29 -19.14
CA SER A 249 22.22 -7.55 -18.01
C SER A 249 22.39 -8.42 -16.75
N LYS A 250 21.97 -9.69 -16.75
CA LYS A 250 22.09 -10.53 -15.57
C LYS A 250 23.55 -10.98 -15.32
N SER A 251 23.90 -11.15 -14.05
CA SER A 251 25.17 -11.72 -13.68
C SER A 251 25.25 -13.20 -14.02
N LYS A 252 26.37 -13.64 -14.61
CA LYS A 252 26.62 -15.02 -15.06
C LYS A 252 27.70 -15.71 -14.20
N GLY A 253 27.47 -15.77 -12.90
CA GLY A 253 28.39 -16.41 -11.95
C GLY A 253 29.39 -15.45 -11.30
N ALA A 254 30.45 -15.98 -10.69
CA ALA A 254 31.36 -15.24 -9.82
C ALA A 254 32.14 -14.11 -10.50
N VAL A 255 32.29 -14.17 -11.83
CA VAL A 255 33.07 -13.19 -12.62
C VAL A 255 32.17 -12.06 -13.14
N ASN A 256 30.90 -12.34 -13.36
CA ASN A 256 29.96 -11.35 -13.88
C ASN A 256 29.29 -10.62 -12.73
N GLN A 257 29.56 -9.34 -12.64
CA GLN A 257 28.97 -8.47 -11.63
C GLN A 257 27.58 -7.97 -12.09
N ASN A 258 26.70 -7.68 -11.13
CA ASN A 258 25.49 -6.95 -11.39
C ASN A 258 25.83 -5.52 -11.86
N ILE A 259 24.94 -4.88 -12.60
CA ILE A 259 25.08 -3.45 -12.91
C ILE A 259 25.19 -2.67 -11.59
N ALA A 260 26.19 -1.82 -11.49
CA ALA A 260 26.46 -1.06 -10.27
C ALA A 260 25.39 0.01 -10.00
N PRO A 261 25.20 0.45 -8.74
CA PRO A 261 24.37 1.60 -8.43
C PRO A 261 24.79 2.86 -9.18
N MET A 262 23.81 3.69 -9.54
CA MET A 262 24.00 4.97 -10.25
C MET A 262 24.70 4.86 -11.62
N THR A 263 24.56 3.72 -12.29
CA THR A 263 25.13 3.46 -13.62
C THR A 263 24.06 3.09 -14.63
N TYR A 264 24.50 3.02 -15.90
CA TYR A 264 23.68 2.58 -17.03
C TYR A 264 24.06 1.15 -17.43
N ASP A 265 23.10 0.45 -18.00
CA ASP A 265 23.36 -0.80 -18.71
C ASP A 265 23.67 -0.54 -20.22
N ASP A 266 23.94 -1.61 -20.96
CA ASP A 266 24.26 -1.56 -22.40
C ASP A 266 23.10 -1.02 -23.26
N TYR A 267 21.87 -0.97 -22.69
CA TYR A 267 20.66 -0.47 -23.34
C TYR A 267 20.27 0.95 -22.90
N SER A 268 21.23 1.68 -22.31
CA SER A 268 21.05 3.07 -21.85
C SER A 268 20.01 3.24 -20.73
N ARG A 269 19.61 2.14 -20.04
CA ARG A 269 18.70 2.19 -18.89
C ARG A 269 19.49 2.57 -17.63
N PHE A 270 18.99 3.55 -16.92
CA PHE A 270 19.61 4.00 -15.65
C PHE A 270 19.15 3.16 -14.47
N HIS A 271 20.08 2.74 -13.61
CA HIS A 271 19.86 1.91 -12.44
C HIS A 271 20.29 2.62 -11.16
N PRO A 272 19.38 3.29 -10.41
CA PRO A 272 19.73 4.05 -9.20
C PRO A 272 20.40 3.20 -8.12
N PHE A 273 19.95 1.97 -7.92
CA PHE A 273 20.50 1.02 -6.94
C PHE A 273 21.18 -0.18 -7.60
N GLY A 274 21.41 -0.10 -8.90
CA GLY A 274 21.92 -1.22 -9.69
C GLY A 274 20.86 -2.29 -9.97
N THR A 275 21.31 -3.49 -10.35
CA THR A 275 20.43 -4.59 -10.73
C THR A 275 20.55 -5.78 -9.78
N LEU A 276 19.48 -6.59 -9.73
CA LEU A 276 19.49 -7.92 -9.16
C LEU A 276 20.32 -8.90 -10.02
N PRO A 277 20.70 -10.07 -9.52
CA PRO A 277 21.42 -11.10 -10.31
C PRO A 277 20.71 -11.53 -11.59
N ASN A 278 19.39 -11.34 -11.67
CA ASN A 278 18.59 -11.64 -12.85
C ASN A 278 18.43 -10.44 -13.80
N GLY A 279 19.18 -9.34 -13.58
CA GLY A 279 19.18 -8.13 -14.41
C GLY A 279 18.03 -7.15 -14.17
N ARG A 280 17.10 -7.46 -13.29
CA ARG A 280 16.00 -6.57 -12.94
C ARG A 280 16.49 -5.37 -12.13
N ASP A 281 15.92 -4.20 -12.37
CA ASP A 281 16.20 -3.00 -11.59
C ASP A 281 15.85 -3.17 -10.11
N LEU A 282 16.84 -3.02 -9.23
CA LEU A 282 16.68 -3.24 -7.80
C LEU A 282 15.77 -2.19 -7.15
N PHE A 283 15.87 -0.92 -7.57
CA PHE A 283 15.05 0.15 -7.00
C PHE A 283 13.57 -0.08 -7.29
N THR A 284 13.22 -0.37 -8.54
CA THR A 284 11.84 -0.69 -8.95
C THR A 284 11.31 -1.93 -8.22
N TYR A 285 12.16 -2.94 -8.04
CA TYR A 285 11.79 -4.15 -7.30
C TYR A 285 11.45 -3.85 -5.84
N MET A 286 12.28 -3.04 -5.16
CA MET A 286 12.03 -2.63 -3.77
C MET A 286 10.76 -1.81 -3.62
N MET A 287 10.49 -0.90 -4.56
CA MET A 287 9.28 -0.06 -4.54
C MET A 287 8.01 -0.91 -4.73
N GLY A 288 8.03 -1.84 -5.68
CA GLY A 288 6.93 -2.80 -5.87
C GLY A 288 6.71 -3.67 -4.63
N GLY A 289 7.79 -4.18 -4.02
CA GLY A 289 7.73 -4.97 -2.80
C GLY A 289 7.16 -4.20 -1.60
N ALA A 290 7.49 -2.92 -1.45
CA ALA A 290 6.93 -2.08 -0.39
C ALA A 290 5.39 -1.93 -0.53
N ARG A 291 4.90 -1.76 -1.77
CA ARG A 291 3.46 -1.67 -2.07
C ARG A 291 2.73 -2.97 -1.74
N ILE A 292 3.23 -4.09 -2.22
CA ILE A 292 2.64 -5.42 -1.92
C ILE A 292 2.64 -5.68 -0.41
N SER A 293 3.74 -5.35 0.28
CA SER A 293 3.83 -5.51 1.74
C SER A 293 2.78 -4.68 2.49
N LEU A 294 2.50 -3.45 2.04
CA LEU A 294 1.44 -2.62 2.63
C LEU A 294 0.05 -3.24 2.43
N ILE A 295 -0.23 -3.74 1.22
CA ILE A 295 -1.52 -4.38 0.88
C ILE A 295 -1.70 -5.65 1.72
N VAL A 296 -0.68 -6.51 1.78
CA VAL A 296 -0.69 -7.75 2.58
C VAL A 296 -0.91 -7.45 4.06
N ALA A 297 -0.20 -6.46 4.62
CA ALA A 297 -0.39 -6.04 6.01
C ALA A 297 -1.80 -5.50 6.28
N GLY A 298 -2.32 -4.66 5.37
CA GLY A 298 -3.68 -4.14 5.45
C GLY A 298 -4.74 -5.23 5.44
N LEU A 299 -4.63 -6.18 4.51
CA LEU A 299 -5.53 -7.35 4.44
C LEU A 299 -5.43 -8.20 5.71
N ALA A 300 -4.21 -8.52 6.17
CA ALA A 300 -4.00 -9.33 7.36
C ALA A 300 -4.65 -8.71 8.60
N ILE A 301 -4.45 -7.41 8.81
CA ILE A 301 -5.04 -6.69 9.96
C ILE A 301 -6.56 -6.64 9.83
N THR A 302 -7.10 -6.37 8.64
CA THR A 302 -8.54 -6.31 8.42
C THR A 302 -9.21 -7.65 8.71
N ILE A 303 -8.71 -8.74 8.14
CA ILE A 303 -9.23 -10.08 8.37
C ILE A 303 -9.10 -10.48 9.86
N ALA A 304 -7.94 -10.25 10.47
CA ALA A 304 -7.72 -10.54 11.89
C ALA A 304 -8.67 -9.76 12.80
N SER A 305 -8.92 -8.47 12.48
CA SER A 305 -9.84 -7.62 13.25
C SER A 305 -11.28 -8.09 13.13
N LEU A 306 -11.72 -8.50 11.95
CA LEU A 306 -13.07 -9.05 11.73
C LEU A 306 -13.26 -10.35 12.52
N ILE A 307 -12.29 -11.27 12.46
CA ILE A 307 -12.32 -12.52 13.23
C ILE A 307 -12.35 -12.22 14.74
N ALA A 308 -11.48 -11.31 15.20
CA ALA A 308 -11.40 -10.93 16.60
C ALA A 308 -12.70 -10.28 17.10
N ALA A 309 -13.31 -9.39 16.33
CA ALA A 309 -14.58 -8.75 16.63
C ALA A 309 -15.71 -9.78 16.70
N MET A 310 -15.79 -10.69 15.73
CA MET A 310 -16.78 -11.77 15.70
C MET A 310 -16.68 -12.66 16.96
N PHE A 311 -15.48 -13.15 17.26
CA PHE A 311 -15.27 -13.98 18.45
C PHE A 311 -15.47 -13.21 19.75
N SER A 312 -15.16 -11.91 19.79
CA SER A 312 -15.44 -11.06 20.96
C SER A 312 -16.95 -10.93 21.22
N MET A 313 -17.75 -10.71 20.17
CA MET A 313 -19.20 -10.63 20.29
C MET A 313 -19.81 -11.98 20.71
N ILE A 314 -19.35 -13.09 20.12
CA ILE A 314 -19.80 -14.44 20.48
C ILE A 314 -19.43 -14.76 21.94
N SER A 315 -18.22 -14.48 22.36
CA SER A 315 -17.71 -14.72 23.71
C SER A 315 -18.46 -13.87 24.75
N ALA A 316 -18.80 -12.62 24.42
CA ALA A 316 -19.54 -11.72 25.30
C ALA A 316 -21.02 -12.15 25.45
N TYR A 317 -21.62 -12.68 24.37
CA TYR A 317 -23.03 -13.12 24.40
C TYR A 317 -23.21 -14.52 25.02
N TYR A 318 -22.38 -15.49 24.61
CA TYR A 318 -22.40 -16.87 25.07
C TYR A 318 -21.28 -17.11 26.09
N THR A 319 -21.44 -16.66 27.31
CA THR A 319 -20.46 -16.89 28.39
C THR A 319 -20.24 -18.37 28.69
N GLY A 320 -19.29 -18.72 29.55
CA GLY A 320 -19.05 -20.09 30.03
C GLY A 320 -18.31 -20.98 29.03
N TRP A 321 -18.88 -22.08 28.58
CA TRP A 321 -18.19 -23.07 27.73
C TRP A 321 -17.78 -22.53 26.37
N VAL A 322 -18.57 -21.66 25.77
CA VAL A 322 -18.25 -21.05 24.48
C VAL A 322 -17.01 -20.15 24.60
N ASP A 323 -16.99 -19.32 25.62
CA ASP A 323 -15.87 -18.45 25.93
C ASP A 323 -14.57 -19.26 26.21
N LEU A 324 -14.70 -20.34 27.01
CA LEU A 324 -13.58 -21.24 27.30
C LEU A 324 -13.05 -21.91 26.02
N THR A 325 -13.93 -22.32 25.11
CA THR A 325 -13.52 -22.91 23.82
C THR A 325 -12.76 -21.92 22.95
N ILE A 326 -13.24 -20.67 22.84
CA ILE A 326 -12.55 -19.61 22.08
C ILE A 326 -11.19 -19.32 22.70
N LEU A 327 -11.11 -19.23 24.04
CA LEU A 327 -9.84 -19.00 24.74
C LEU A 327 -8.83 -20.13 24.47
N THR A 328 -9.27 -21.38 24.62
CA THR A 328 -8.41 -22.55 24.39
C THR A 328 -7.93 -22.62 22.92
N THR A 329 -8.83 -22.32 21.96
CA THR A 329 -8.48 -22.24 20.54
C THR A 329 -7.45 -21.13 20.29
N ALA A 330 -7.65 -19.96 20.89
CA ALA A 330 -6.71 -18.85 20.78
C ALA A 330 -5.30 -19.20 21.31
N GLU A 331 -5.24 -19.90 22.45
CA GLU A 331 -3.98 -20.38 23.03
C GLU A 331 -3.33 -21.45 22.16
N GLY A 332 -4.12 -22.37 21.61
CA GLY A 332 -3.66 -23.35 20.65
C GLY A 332 -3.04 -22.72 19.39
N VAL A 333 -3.72 -21.73 18.80
CA VAL A 333 -3.20 -21.00 17.64
C VAL A 333 -1.90 -20.26 17.97
N MET A 334 -1.79 -19.64 19.14
CA MET A 334 -0.58 -18.93 19.56
C MET A 334 0.60 -19.86 19.84
N SER A 335 0.37 -21.13 20.10
CA SER A 335 1.43 -22.14 20.31
C SER A 335 2.12 -22.57 19.01
N ILE A 336 1.49 -22.33 17.85
CA ILE A 336 2.03 -22.74 16.55
C ILE A 336 3.15 -21.77 16.13
N PRO A 337 4.34 -22.28 15.77
CA PRO A 337 5.41 -21.44 15.23
C PRO A 337 4.97 -20.80 13.90
N ARG A 338 4.78 -19.48 13.88
CA ARG A 338 4.25 -18.74 12.71
C ARG A 338 5.04 -18.98 11.44
N LEU A 339 6.38 -18.98 11.53
CA LEU A 339 7.24 -19.18 10.37
C LEU A 339 7.05 -20.57 9.76
N LEU A 340 6.94 -21.59 10.60
CA LEU A 340 6.72 -22.98 10.14
C LEU A 340 5.36 -23.10 9.45
N LEU A 341 4.31 -22.55 10.05
CA LEU A 341 2.97 -22.52 9.45
C LEU A 341 2.98 -21.79 8.10
N LEU A 342 3.66 -20.65 8.02
CA LEU A 342 3.76 -19.86 6.80
C LEU A 342 4.43 -20.66 5.68
N ILE A 343 5.58 -21.28 5.93
CA ILE A 343 6.29 -22.09 4.94
C ILE A 343 5.40 -23.26 4.50
N MET A 344 4.81 -23.99 5.45
CA MET A 344 3.97 -25.14 5.15
C MET A 344 2.77 -24.76 4.28
N VAL A 345 2.03 -23.70 4.65
CA VAL A 345 0.85 -23.25 3.89
C VAL A 345 1.26 -22.72 2.52
N SER A 346 2.37 -21.96 2.42
CA SER A 346 2.86 -21.45 1.14
C SER A 346 3.23 -22.58 0.17
N VAL A 347 3.83 -23.66 0.66
CA VAL A 347 4.18 -24.82 -0.19
C VAL A 347 2.93 -25.59 -0.62
N VAL A 348 2.00 -25.84 0.31
CA VAL A 348 0.77 -26.60 0.01
C VAL A 348 -0.12 -25.87 -1.00
N PHE A 349 -0.18 -24.54 -0.92
CA PHE A 349 -1.04 -23.72 -1.80
C PHE A 349 -0.30 -23.07 -2.97
N ALA A 350 0.96 -23.43 -3.22
CA ALA A 350 1.78 -22.82 -4.28
C ALA A 350 1.14 -22.92 -5.67
N GLU A 351 0.53 -24.05 -5.98
CA GLU A 351 -0.16 -24.31 -7.27
C GLU A 351 -1.68 -24.07 -7.20
N HIS A 352 -2.19 -23.64 -6.05
CA HIS A 352 -3.60 -23.34 -5.87
C HIS A 352 -3.89 -21.91 -6.30
N TRP A 353 -5.11 -21.60 -6.75
CA TRP A 353 -5.50 -20.23 -7.13
C TRP A 353 -5.20 -19.19 -6.03
N LEU A 354 -5.26 -19.56 -4.74
CA LEU A 354 -4.85 -18.69 -3.63
C LEU A 354 -3.38 -18.26 -3.74
N GLY A 355 -2.51 -19.09 -4.30
CA GLY A 355 -1.10 -18.81 -4.52
C GLY A 355 -0.85 -17.77 -5.62
N SER A 356 -1.78 -17.60 -6.57
CA SER A 356 -1.66 -16.59 -7.62
C SER A 356 -2.13 -15.21 -7.20
N VAL A 357 -2.95 -15.11 -6.13
CA VAL A 357 -3.46 -13.82 -5.64
C VAL A 357 -2.35 -13.01 -5.00
N LEU A 358 -2.08 -11.82 -5.54
CA LEU A 358 -0.97 -10.94 -5.10
C LEU A 358 0.40 -11.64 -5.09
N ASP A 359 0.65 -12.54 -6.04
CA ASP A 359 1.89 -13.32 -6.12
C ASP A 359 2.20 -14.09 -4.81
N GLY A 360 1.19 -14.71 -4.20
CA GLY A 360 1.27 -15.40 -2.91
C GLY A 360 1.07 -14.51 -1.69
N GLY A 361 0.97 -13.21 -1.86
CA GLY A 361 0.77 -12.26 -0.76
C GLY A 361 -0.53 -12.47 0.00
N PHE A 362 -1.58 -12.98 -0.66
CA PHE A 362 -2.84 -13.30 0.00
C PHE A 362 -2.72 -14.46 1.00
N ILE A 363 -1.97 -15.50 0.66
CA ILE A 363 -1.67 -16.61 1.59
C ILE A 363 -0.95 -16.07 2.83
N LEU A 364 0.05 -15.19 2.63
CA LEU A 364 0.74 -14.51 3.72
C LEU A 364 -0.25 -13.74 4.61
N ALA A 365 -1.14 -12.94 4.00
CA ALA A 365 -2.14 -12.18 4.73
C ALA A 365 -3.06 -13.10 5.55
N LEU A 366 -3.50 -14.22 4.97
CA LEU A 366 -4.36 -15.19 5.65
C LEU A 366 -3.65 -15.84 6.84
N VAL A 367 -2.42 -16.32 6.66
CA VAL A 367 -1.62 -16.91 7.74
C VAL A 367 -1.39 -15.91 8.88
N PHE A 368 -1.03 -14.65 8.53
CA PHE A 368 -0.89 -13.60 9.53
C PHE A 368 -2.20 -13.28 10.23
N ALA A 369 -3.31 -13.20 9.51
CA ALA A 369 -4.63 -12.98 10.11
C ALA A 369 -4.99 -14.09 11.09
N MET A 370 -4.86 -15.35 10.65
CA MET A 370 -5.17 -16.54 11.45
C MET A 370 -4.29 -16.66 12.70
N THR A 371 -3.07 -16.16 12.69
CA THR A 371 -2.17 -16.19 13.85
C THR A 371 -2.21 -14.92 14.70
N THR A 372 -2.83 -13.83 14.22
CA THR A 372 -2.85 -12.53 14.94
C THR A 372 -4.18 -12.25 15.63
N TRP A 373 -5.31 -12.79 15.12
CA TRP A 373 -6.61 -12.55 15.72
C TRP A 373 -6.69 -12.81 17.23
N PRO A 374 -5.97 -13.81 17.84
CA PRO A 374 -6.06 -14.03 19.28
C PRO A 374 -5.54 -12.86 20.12
N PHE A 375 -4.50 -12.16 19.61
CA PHE A 375 -3.96 -10.97 20.28
C PHE A 375 -4.96 -9.82 20.23
N LEU A 376 -5.60 -9.60 19.06
CA LEU A 376 -6.59 -8.55 18.87
C LEU A 376 -7.86 -8.85 19.70
N TRP A 377 -8.30 -10.10 19.71
CA TRP A 377 -9.45 -10.54 20.51
C TRP A 377 -9.26 -10.25 22.00
N ARG A 378 -8.09 -10.55 22.56
CA ARG A 378 -7.75 -10.23 23.95
C ARG A 378 -7.78 -8.72 24.22
N ALA A 379 -7.29 -7.91 23.28
CA ALA A 379 -7.30 -6.46 23.41
C ALA A 379 -8.72 -5.86 23.36
N VAL A 380 -9.61 -6.41 22.53
CA VAL A 380 -11.01 -5.96 22.39
C VAL A 380 -11.87 -6.42 23.56
N ARG A 381 -11.67 -7.65 24.05
CA ARG A 381 -12.44 -8.20 25.18
C ARG A 381 -12.19 -7.43 26.50
N GLY A 382 -11.06 -6.73 26.61
CA GLY A 382 -10.68 -6.02 27.83
C GLY A 382 -10.13 -6.94 28.92
N PRO A 383 -9.60 -6.39 30.00
CA PRO A 383 -9.24 -7.16 31.18
C PRO A 383 -10.55 -7.68 31.79
N ALA A 384 -10.72 -9.01 31.78
CA ALA A 384 -11.82 -9.70 32.46
C ALA A 384 -11.64 -9.68 33.98
#